data_916a9669fc8df1aca7759cee302b08e4
#
_entry.id   916a9669fc8df1aca7759cee302b08e4
#
_cell.length_a   1.000
_cell.length_b   1.000
_cell.length_c   1.000
_cell.angle_alpha   90.00
_cell.angle_beta   90.00
_cell.angle_gamma   90.00
#
_symmetry.space_group_name_H-M   'P 1'
#
loop_
_entity.id
_entity.type
_entity.pdbx_description
1 polymer ?
#
loop_
_entity_poly.entity_id
_entity_poly.type
_entity_poly.pdbx_seq_one_letter_code
_entity_poly.pdbx_strand_id
1 'polypeptide(L)'
;MITNKITPKELWAKQQISSLDVDYDFWNERRASIEEFSQMSHSCIFTVDVFKERYDFASNNFAHIFGYNPIWIKTIRKQGDLLEERIHPDDRAQLIEYQIEHGQFIYSLPPEKRNDYQQIFQIRMLNVQQKYVNVISHHQVIQKDKNGKAWIIMGVMDLAPDQTPTDRIKRTVINRKTGEILGPVVVLAEQQLTKREKEILTLIRQGFLSKEIAYKLNLSIYTVNNHRKNILAKLNVGNIIEAINKAESSGILY
;
A
#
# COMPACT_ATOMS: atom_id res chain seq x y z
N MET A 1 -3.21 0.15 25.14
CA MET A 1 -2.13 1.10 24.80
C MET A 1 -2.46 1.68 23.45
N ILE A 2 -2.79 2.97 23.36
CA ILE A 2 -3.04 3.67 22.10
C ILE A 2 -1.66 3.84 21.47
N THR A 3 -1.31 2.98 20.53
CA THR A 3 -0.15 3.23 19.67
C THR A 3 -0.47 4.48 18.85
N ASN A 4 0.28 5.54 19.06
CA ASN A 4 0.24 6.76 18.26
C ASN A 4 0.56 6.36 16.80
N LYS A 5 -0.46 5.99 16.03
CA LYS A 5 -0.29 5.68 14.61
C LYS A 5 -0.07 6.98 13.87
N ILE A 6 1.11 7.12 13.27
CA ILE A 6 1.46 8.25 12.40
C ILE A 6 0.46 8.28 11.24
N THR A 7 -0.09 9.43 10.92
CA THR A 7 -0.95 9.64 9.75
C THR A 7 -0.09 9.90 8.49
N PRO A 8 -0.60 9.69 7.25
CA PRO A 8 0.11 10.08 6.02
C PRO A 8 0.51 11.54 6.02
N LYS A 9 -0.35 12.41 6.54
CA LYS A 9 -0.09 13.84 6.69
C LYS A 9 1.10 14.11 7.62
N GLU A 10 1.18 13.44 8.76
CA GLU A 10 2.34 13.53 9.67
C GLU A 10 3.61 12.96 9.05
N LEU A 11 3.51 11.90 8.24
CA LEU A 11 4.65 11.36 7.49
C LEU A 11 5.16 12.37 6.46
N TRP A 12 4.26 13.05 5.75
CA TRP A 12 4.62 14.09 4.77
C TRP A 12 5.17 15.34 5.45
N ALA A 13 4.58 15.77 6.56
CA ALA A 13 5.08 16.88 7.34
C ALA A 13 6.53 16.66 7.86
N LYS A 14 6.89 15.42 8.17
CA LYS A 14 8.27 15.07 8.55
C LYS A 14 9.31 15.30 7.45
N GLN A 15 8.90 15.40 6.18
CA GLN A 15 9.80 15.68 5.07
C GLN A 15 10.38 17.11 5.13
N GLN A 16 9.68 18.04 5.79
CA GLN A 16 10.12 19.44 5.93
C GLN A 16 10.54 20.07 4.59
N ILE A 17 9.69 19.94 3.57
CA ILE A 17 9.89 20.63 2.29
C ILE A 17 9.72 22.12 2.54
N SER A 18 10.63 22.96 2.00
CA SER A 18 10.52 24.41 2.08
C SER A 18 10.13 25.02 0.73
N SER A 19 9.59 26.23 0.75
CA SER A 19 9.27 26.95 -0.48
C SER A 19 10.48 27.25 -1.36
N LEU A 20 11.69 27.27 -0.80
CA LEU A 20 12.95 27.48 -1.52
C LEU A 20 13.44 26.21 -2.23
N ASP A 21 12.90 25.06 -1.85
CA ASP A 21 13.32 23.74 -2.39
C ASP A 21 12.46 23.29 -3.57
N VAL A 22 11.35 23.97 -3.86
CA VAL A 22 10.39 23.65 -4.92
C VAL A 22 10.43 24.69 -6.04
N ASP A 23 10.36 24.20 -7.27
CA ASP A 23 10.35 25.03 -8.50
C ASP A 23 9.00 24.91 -9.20
N TYR A 24 8.10 25.85 -8.90
CA TYR A 24 6.75 25.83 -9.46
C TYR A 24 6.69 26.21 -10.94
N ASP A 25 7.64 26.98 -11.46
CA ASP A 25 7.66 27.32 -12.89
C ASP A 25 7.96 26.06 -13.69
N PHE A 26 8.98 25.33 -13.31
CA PHE A 26 9.29 24.03 -13.87
C PHE A 26 8.16 23.00 -13.72
N TRP A 27 7.51 22.97 -12.56
CA TRP A 27 6.37 22.09 -12.32
C TRP A 27 5.18 22.44 -13.20
N ASN A 28 4.84 23.71 -13.37
CA ASN A 28 3.71 24.16 -14.18
C ASN A 28 3.85 23.73 -15.65
N GLU A 29 5.07 23.81 -16.22
CA GLU A 29 5.34 23.29 -17.57
C GLU A 29 5.08 21.78 -17.67
N ARG A 30 5.58 21.01 -16.72
CA ARG A 30 5.36 19.55 -16.67
C ARG A 30 3.90 19.19 -16.44
N ARG A 31 3.23 19.92 -15.59
CA ARG A 31 1.80 19.71 -15.35
C ARG A 31 0.98 19.90 -16.62
N ALA A 32 1.28 20.91 -17.44
CA ALA A 32 0.61 21.12 -18.72
C ALA A 32 0.71 19.88 -19.62
N SER A 33 1.87 19.23 -19.70
CA SER A 33 2.03 17.97 -20.44
C SER A 33 1.19 16.82 -19.87
N ILE A 34 1.04 16.74 -18.55
CA ILE A 34 0.17 15.74 -17.90
C ILE A 34 -1.30 16.03 -18.21
N GLU A 35 -1.70 17.30 -18.19
CA GLU A 35 -3.05 17.73 -18.55
C GLU A 35 -3.38 17.36 -20.01
N GLU A 36 -2.48 17.62 -20.93
CA GLU A 36 -2.63 17.25 -22.35
C GLU A 36 -2.71 15.73 -22.52
N PHE A 37 -1.79 14.96 -21.92
CA PHE A 37 -1.83 13.50 -21.94
C PHE A 37 -3.14 12.95 -21.37
N SER A 38 -3.67 13.56 -20.31
CA SER A 38 -4.91 13.12 -19.67
C SER A 38 -6.14 13.21 -20.56
N GLN A 39 -6.12 14.08 -21.59
CA GLN A 39 -7.19 14.21 -22.58
C GLN A 39 -7.21 13.03 -23.57
N MET A 40 -6.06 12.41 -23.81
CA MET A 40 -5.91 11.23 -24.66
C MET A 40 -6.05 9.91 -23.90
N SER A 41 -5.90 9.97 -22.59
CA SER A 41 -6.00 8.81 -21.69
C SER A 41 -7.45 8.54 -21.29
N HIS A 42 -7.79 7.26 -21.10
CA HIS A 42 -9.07 6.87 -20.51
C HIS A 42 -8.99 6.73 -18.98
N SER A 43 -7.79 6.76 -18.40
CA SER A 43 -7.58 6.64 -16.97
C SER A 43 -7.88 7.93 -16.22
N CYS A 44 -8.30 7.82 -14.96
CA CYS A 44 -8.36 8.96 -14.05
C CYS A 44 -6.96 9.30 -13.55
N ILE A 45 -6.46 10.49 -13.87
CA ILE A 45 -5.14 10.96 -13.48
C ILE A 45 -5.28 12.10 -12.49
N PHE A 46 -4.51 12.05 -11.41
CA PHE A 46 -4.42 13.15 -10.46
C PHE A 46 -2.98 13.38 -10.01
N THR A 47 -2.71 14.59 -9.54
CA THR A 47 -1.45 14.90 -8.86
C THR A 47 -1.70 15.50 -7.49
N VAL A 48 -0.83 15.15 -6.53
CA VAL A 48 -0.83 15.68 -5.17
C VAL A 48 0.45 16.49 -4.98
N ASP A 49 0.29 17.74 -4.62
CA ASP A 49 1.37 18.59 -4.12
C ASP A 49 1.52 18.35 -2.62
N VAL A 50 2.57 17.62 -2.26
CA VAL A 50 2.85 17.23 -0.88
C VAL A 50 3.20 18.46 -0.02
N PHE A 51 3.88 19.46 -0.61
CA PHE A 51 4.22 20.69 0.07
C PHE A 51 2.99 21.55 0.40
N LYS A 52 2.03 21.64 -0.55
CA LYS A 52 0.76 22.37 -0.33
C LYS A 52 -0.33 21.50 0.31
N GLU A 53 -0.05 20.22 0.55
CA GLU A 53 -0.99 19.23 1.11
C GLU A 53 -2.35 19.21 0.39
N ARG A 54 -2.33 19.22 -0.96
CA ARG A 54 -3.56 19.26 -1.76
C ARG A 54 -3.39 18.58 -3.12
N TYR A 55 -4.52 18.23 -3.73
CA TYR A 55 -4.55 17.87 -5.14
C TYR A 55 -4.28 19.11 -6.00
N ASP A 56 -3.30 19.00 -6.88
CA ASP A 56 -2.92 20.08 -7.80
C ASP A 56 -3.62 19.92 -9.16
N PHE A 57 -3.82 18.67 -9.58
CA PHE A 57 -4.53 18.34 -10.81
C PHE A 57 -5.45 17.13 -10.62
N ALA A 58 -6.56 17.09 -11.35
CA ALA A 58 -7.43 15.91 -11.52
C ALA A 58 -8.05 15.95 -12.92
N SER A 59 -7.94 14.85 -13.68
CA SER A 59 -8.44 14.74 -15.04
C SER A 59 -9.97 14.69 -15.14
N ASN A 60 -10.53 15.08 -16.27
CA ASN A 60 -11.97 15.02 -16.52
C ASN A 60 -12.54 13.60 -16.50
N ASN A 61 -11.69 12.58 -16.65
CA ASN A 61 -12.10 11.18 -16.61
C ASN A 61 -12.73 10.78 -15.27
N PHE A 62 -12.43 11.49 -14.17
CA PHE A 62 -13.15 11.30 -12.91
C PHE A 62 -14.65 11.53 -13.04
N ALA A 63 -15.07 12.48 -13.88
CA ALA A 63 -16.49 12.71 -14.14
C ALA A 63 -17.09 11.57 -14.98
N HIS A 64 -16.37 11.03 -15.94
CA HIS A 64 -16.87 9.97 -16.81
C HIS A 64 -16.93 8.60 -16.11
N ILE A 65 -15.90 8.25 -15.36
CA ILE A 65 -15.75 6.91 -14.75
C ILE A 65 -16.50 6.84 -13.41
N PHE A 66 -16.30 7.82 -12.54
CA PHE A 66 -16.85 7.81 -11.19
C PHE A 66 -18.00 8.79 -10.99
N GLY A 67 -18.20 9.73 -11.93
CA GLY A 67 -19.16 10.82 -11.85
C GLY A 67 -18.72 11.94 -10.89
N TYR A 68 -17.44 12.04 -10.56
CA TYR A 68 -16.93 13.08 -9.67
C TYR A 68 -16.48 14.29 -10.47
N ASN A 69 -16.95 15.48 -10.10
CA ASN A 69 -16.42 16.70 -10.68
C ASN A 69 -14.95 16.91 -10.28
N PRO A 70 -14.01 17.01 -11.25
CA PRO A 70 -12.59 17.20 -10.97
C PRO A 70 -12.27 18.43 -10.12
N ILE A 71 -13.10 19.48 -10.20
CA ILE A 71 -12.95 20.68 -9.37
C ILE A 71 -13.14 20.33 -7.89
N TRP A 72 -14.07 19.45 -7.57
CA TRP A 72 -14.31 19.04 -6.18
C TRP A 72 -13.13 18.25 -5.59
N ILE A 73 -12.43 17.48 -6.41
CA ILE A 73 -11.24 16.74 -5.98
C ILE A 73 -10.15 17.71 -5.54
N LYS A 74 -9.97 18.81 -6.27
CA LYS A 74 -8.96 19.85 -5.97
C LYS A 74 -9.35 20.79 -4.84
N THR A 75 -10.62 20.75 -4.40
CA THR A 75 -11.09 21.63 -3.33
C THR A 75 -10.72 21.07 -1.97
N ILE A 76 -9.98 21.87 -1.19
CA ILE A 76 -9.65 21.51 0.20
C ILE A 76 -10.93 21.54 1.03
N ARG A 77 -11.24 20.42 1.69
CA ARG A 77 -12.39 20.31 2.60
C ARG A 77 -11.91 20.27 4.05
N LYS A 78 -12.72 20.82 4.96
CA LYS A 78 -12.42 20.79 6.41
C LYS A 78 -12.43 19.37 6.98
N GLN A 79 -13.07 18.39 6.32
CA GLN A 79 -13.31 17.05 6.82
C GLN A 79 -12.49 15.94 6.09
N GLY A 80 -11.53 16.31 5.22
CA GLY A 80 -10.75 15.36 4.43
C GLY A 80 -10.82 15.63 2.92
N ASP A 81 -10.19 14.76 2.12
CA ASP A 81 -10.27 14.87 0.68
C ASP A 81 -11.40 14.01 0.10
N LEU A 82 -11.94 14.42 -1.07
CA LEU A 82 -13.07 13.75 -1.68
C LEU A 82 -12.75 12.29 -2.04
N LEU A 83 -11.56 12.01 -2.57
CA LEU A 83 -11.21 10.65 -3.00
C LEU A 83 -11.09 9.73 -1.79
N GLU A 84 -10.47 10.20 -0.71
CA GLU A 84 -10.35 9.43 0.53
C GLU A 84 -11.71 9.11 1.14
N GLU A 85 -12.65 10.07 1.14
CA GLU A 85 -14.02 9.85 1.64
C GLU A 85 -14.79 8.80 0.84
N ARG A 86 -14.45 8.59 -0.44
CA ARG A 86 -15.11 7.63 -1.34
C ARG A 86 -14.53 6.23 -1.28
N ILE A 87 -13.38 6.04 -0.63
CA ILE A 87 -12.81 4.72 -0.39
C ILE A 87 -13.67 4.00 0.67
N HIS A 88 -13.90 2.71 0.46
CA HIS A 88 -14.62 1.88 1.43
C HIS A 88 -13.98 2.01 2.83
N PRO A 89 -14.76 2.16 3.92
CA PRO A 89 -14.20 2.39 5.25
C PRO A 89 -13.15 1.37 5.68
N ASP A 90 -13.39 0.09 5.41
CA ASP A 90 -12.44 -0.99 5.74
C ASP A 90 -11.14 -0.88 4.95
N ASP A 91 -11.21 -0.44 3.68
CA ASP A 91 -10.02 -0.28 2.83
C ASP A 91 -9.24 0.97 3.22
N ARG A 92 -9.90 2.04 3.68
CA ARG A 92 -9.26 3.30 4.06
C ARG A 92 -8.21 3.12 5.16
N ALA A 93 -8.56 2.41 6.22
CA ALA A 93 -7.64 2.18 7.34
C ALA A 93 -6.39 1.42 6.89
N GLN A 94 -6.57 0.37 6.09
CA GLN A 94 -5.46 -0.42 5.55
C GLN A 94 -4.64 0.37 4.52
N LEU A 95 -5.28 1.18 3.67
CA LEU A 95 -4.59 2.02 2.69
C LEU A 95 -3.63 3.00 3.38
N ILE A 96 -4.08 3.65 4.46
CA ILE A 96 -3.25 4.56 5.26
C ILE A 96 -2.03 3.83 5.82
N GLU A 97 -2.22 2.64 6.39
CA GLU A 97 -1.11 1.83 6.91
C GLU A 97 -0.10 1.50 5.80
N TYR A 98 -0.58 1.07 4.64
CA TYR A 98 0.26 0.74 3.49
C TYR A 98 1.01 1.94 2.90
N GLN A 99 0.40 3.12 2.89
CA GLN A 99 1.05 4.35 2.47
C GLN A 99 2.19 4.75 3.42
N ILE A 100 1.98 4.60 4.73
CA ILE A 100 2.99 4.88 5.74
C ILE A 100 4.18 3.92 5.59
N GLU A 101 3.91 2.62 5.48
CA GLU A 101 4.94 1.60 5.28
C GLU A 101 5.74 1.81 3.99
N HIS A 102 5.03 2.13 2.89
CA HIS A 102 5.69 2.43 1.63
C HIS A 102 6.59 3.66 1.75
N GLY A 103 6.12 4.72 2.41
CA GLY A 103 6.91 5.89 2.70
C GLY A 103 8.17 5.55 3.49
N GLN A 104 8.06 4.77 4.56
CA GLN A 104 9.20 4.32 5.36
C GLN A 104 10.17 3.49 4.52
N PHE A 105 9.66 2.56 3.72
CA PHE A 105 10.47 1.76 2.80
C PHE A 105 11.22 2.64 1.79
N ILE A 106 10.53 3.53 1.11
CA ILE A 106 11.14 4.44 0.12
C ILE A 106 12.21 5.32 0.75
N TYR A 107 11.96 5.84 1.97
CA TYR A 107 12.95 6.67 2.66
C TYR A 107 14.14 5.89 3.21
N SER A 108 14.03 4.59 3.43
CA SER A 108 15.16 3.72 3.77
C SER A 108 16.11 3.51 2.60
N LEU A 109 15.65 3.77 1.36
CA LEU A 109 16.47 3.59 0.15
C LEU A 109 17.34 4.82 -0.14
N PRO A 110 18.49 4.62 -0.79
CA PRO A 110 19.27 5.71 -1.36
C PRO A 110 18.42 6.60 -2.29
N PRO A 111 18.59 7.93 -2.28
CA PRO A 111 17.73 8.87 -3.03
C PRO A 111 17.55 8.52 -4.51
N GLU A 112 18.60 7.99 -5.17
CA GLU A 112 18.60 7.61 -6.58
C GLU A 112 17.72 6.39 -6.88
N LYS A 113 17.47 5.52 -5.90
CA LYS A 113 16.64 4.30 -6.04
C LYS A 113 15.18 4.51 -5.69
N ARG A 114 14.83 5.61 -5.05
CA ARG A 114 13.46 5.85 -4.55
C ARG A 114 12.39 5.87 -5.63
N ASN A 115 12.74 6.30 -6.85
CA ASN A 115 11.81 6.33 -7.99
C ASN A 115 11.68 4.99 -8.73
N ASP A 116 12.48 3.99 -8.35
CA ASP A 116 12.46 2.70 -9.02
C ASP A 116 11.23 1.87 -8.61
N TYR A 117 10.57 2.24 -7.53
CA TYR A 117 9.46 1.49 -6.95
C TYR A 117 8.12 2.17 -7.19
N GLN A 118 7.15 1.39 -7.61
CA GLN A 118 5.76 1.78 -7.80
C GLN A 118 4.87 0.96 -6.89
N GLN A 119 3.92 1.63 -6.24
CA GLN A 119 2.90 0.97 -5.44
C GLN A 119 1.58 0.91 -6.22
N ILE A 120 0.96 -0.25 -6.22
CA ILE A 120 -0.32 -0.53 -6.87
C ILE A 120 -1.29 -1.01 -5.82
N PHE A 121 -2.49 -0.43 -5.80
CA PHE A 121 -3.58 -0.84 -4.93
C PHE A 121 -4.77 -1.31 -5.76
N GLN A 122 -5.48 -2.33 -5.29
CA GLN A 122 -6.85 -2.58 -5.68
C GLN A 122 -7.73 -2.31 -4.47
N ILE A 123 -8.60 -1.31 -4.59
CA ILE A 123 -9.44 -0.77 -3.52
C ILE A 123 -10.89 -0.68 -4.00
N ARG A 124 -11.81 -0.60 -3.06
CA ARG A 124 -13.22 -0.34 -3.34
C ARG A 124 -13.51 1.15 -3.24
N MET A 125 -14.06 1.75 -4.29
CA MET A 125 -14.48 3.14 -4.30
C MET A 125 -15.97 3.29 -4.58
N LEU A 126 -16.61 4.21 -3.86
CA LEU A 126 -18.01 4.54 -4.02
C LEU A 126 -18.16 5.45 -5.26
N ASN A 127 -18.95 5.03 -6.24
CA ASN A 127 -19.30 5.89 -7.40
C ASN A 127 -20.49 6.81 -7.10
N VAL A 128 -20.89 7.65 -8.06
CA VAL A 128 -22.05 8.56 -7.88
C VAL A 128 -23.37 7.82 -7.74
N GLN A 129 -23.48 6.58 -8.25
CA GLN A 129 -24.67 5.73 -8.07
C GLN A 129 -24.72 5.06 -6.69
N GLN A 130 -23.85 5.46 -5.77
CA GLN A 130 -23.72 4.89 -4.42
C GLN A 130 -23.42 3.38 -4.44
N LYS A 131 -22.65 2.92 -5.42
CA LYS A 131 -22.17 1.55 -5.53
C LYS A 131 -20.66 1.51 -5.36
N TYR A 132 -20.17 0.55 -4.59
CA TYR A 132 -18.74 0.26 -4.53
C TYR A 132 -18.30 -0.49 -5.78
N VAL A 133 -17.26 0.03 -6.42
CA VAL A 133 -16.58 -0.58 -7.58
C VAL A 133 -15.12 -0.84 -7.23
N ASN A 134 -14.58 -1.94 -7.76
CA ASN A 134 -13.17 -2.24 -7.60
C ASN A 134 -12.34 -1.35 -8.53
N VAL A 135 -11.33 -0.72 -7.98
CA VAL A 135 -10.43 0.23 -8.66
C VAL A 135 -8.99 -0.21 -8.49
N ILE A 136 -8.22 -0.15 -9.57
CA ILE A 136 -6.76 -0.25 -9.51
C ILE A 136 -6.21 1.16 -9.46
N SER A 137 -5.36 1.45 -8.49
CA SER A 137 -4.72 2.76 -8.31
C SER A 137 -3.20 2.59 -8.23
N HIS A 138 -2.50 3.35 -9.06
CA HIS A 138 -1.03 3.39 -9.14
C HIS A 138 -0.55 4.73 -8.61
N HIS A 139 0.38 4.71 -7.68
CA HIS A 139 0.97 5.92 -7.12
C HIS A 139 2.48 5.93 -7.32
N GLN A 140 3.02 7.06 -7.77
CA GLN A 140 4.46 7.25 -7.92
C GLN A 140 4.87 8.71 -7.69
N VAL A 141 6.07 8.90 -7.14
CA VAL A 141 6.69 10.23 -7.09
C VAL A 141 7.18 10.60 -8.50
N ILE A 142 6.68 11.70 -9.04
CA ILE A 142 7.06 12.18 -10.39
C ILE A 142 7.97 13.40 -10.34
N GLN A 143 7.94 14.15 -9.23
CA GLN A 143 8.83 15.29 -9.00
C GLN A 143 9.35 15.27 -7.57
N LYS A 144 10.64 15.52 -7.41
CA LYS A 144 11.33 15.72 -6.13
C LYS A 144 11.68 17.18 -5.95
N ASP A 145 11.81 17.61 -4.70
CA ASP A 145 12.42 18.86 -4.35
C ASP A 145 13.95 18.85 -4.57
N LYS A 146 14.63 19.97 -4.37
CA LYS A 146 16.09 20.10 -4.53
C LYS A 146 16.89 19.17 -3.60
N ASN A 147 16.27 18.71 -2.51
CA ASN A 147 16.88 17.82 -1.52
C ASN A 147 16.54 16.32 -1.77
N GLY A 148 15.85 15.99 -2.89
CA GLY A 148 15.47 14.63 -3.22
C GLY A 148 14.26 14.10 -2.46
N LYS A 149 13.49 14.96 -1.77
CA LYS A 149 12.25 14.60 -1.08
C LYS A 149 11.09 14.53 -2.08
N ALA A 150 10.11 13.68 -1.80
CA ALA A 150 8.92 13.57 -2.63
C ALA A 150 8.10 14.86 -2.58
N TRP A 151 7.98 15.57 -3.71
CA TRP A 151 7.23 16.81 -3.81
C TRP A 151 5.90 16.63 -4.53
N ILE A 152 5.93 16.06 -5.76
CA ILE A 152 4.70 15.78 -6.49
C ILE A 152 4.53 14.26 -6.65
N ILE A 153 3.37 13.78 -6.25
CA ILE A 153 2.94 12.40 -6.43
C ILE A 153 1.86 12.38 -7.53
N MET A 154 2.01 11.49 -8.50
CA MET A 154 0.97 11.22 -9.49
C MET A 154 0.26 9.92 -9.14
N GLY A 155 -1.06 9.96 -9.19
CA GLY A 155 -1.93 8.79 -9.13
C GLY A 155 -2.64 8.57 -10.46
N VAL A 156 -2.72 7.32 -10.87
CA VAL A 156 -3.52 6.86 -12.01
C VAL A 156 -4.50 5.82 -11.51
N MET A 157 -5.77 5.99 -11.82
CA MET A 157 -6.85 5.13 -11.34
C MET A 157 -7.69 4.64 -12.49
N ASP A 158 -7.98 3.33 -12.50
CA ASP A 158 -8.84 2.66 -13.46
C ASP A 158 -9.82 1.73 -12.76
N LEU A 159 -10.94 1.42 -13.41
CA LEU A 159 -11.77 0.31 -12.94
C LEU A 159 -10.98 -1.00 -13.06
N ALA A 160 -10.99 -1.80 -12.01
CA ALA A 160 -10.39 -3.12 -12.07
C ALA A 160 -11.14 -3.99 -13.10
N PRO A 161 -10.45 -4.79 -13.93
CA PRO A 161 -11.11 -5.72 -14.84
C PRO A 161 -12.02 -6.72 -14.12
N ASP A 162 -11.61 -7.13 -12.91
CA ASP A 162 -12.40 -8.00 -12.05
C ASP A 162 -13.20 -7.17 -11.04
N GLN A 163 -14.52 -7.15 -11.22
CA GLN A 163 -15.48 -6.48 -10.34
C GLN A 163 -16.11 -7.43 -9.31
N THR A 164 -15.57 -8.65 -9.18
CA THR A 164 -16.02 -9.59 -8.14
C THR A 164 -15.86 -8.93 -6.77
N PRO A 165 -16.87 -8.99 -5.90
CA PRO A 165 -16.79 -8.41 -4.56
C PRO A 165 -15.55 -8.94 -3.81
N THR A 166 -14.76 -8.03 -3.27
CA THR A 166 -13.59 -8.35 -2.45
C THR A 166 -13.80 -7.79 -1.05
N ASP A 167 -13.29 -8.48 -0.04
CA ASP A 167 -13.34 -8.07 1.35
C ASP A 167 -12.05 -7.37 1.81
N ARG A 168 -11.05 -7.29 0.93
CA ARG A 168 -9.72 -6.81 1.26
C ARG A 168 -9.12 -5.95 0.16
N ILE A 169 -8.35 -4.95 0.60
CA ILE A 169 -7.43 -4.23 -0.26
C ILE A 169 -6.29 -5.18 -0.72
N LYS A 170 -5.97 -5.14 -2.01
CA LYS A 170 -4.77 -5.79 -2.53
C LYS A 170 -3.71 -4.71 -2.78
N ARG A 171 -2.48 -4.99 -2.37
CA ARG A 171 -1.34 -4.11 -2.57
C ARG A 171 -0.22 -4.87 -3.25
N THR A 172 0.42 -4.24 -4.22
CA THR A 172 1.63 -4.75 -4.87
C THR A 172 2.65 -3.62 -4.94
N VAL A 173 3.91 -3.91 -4.67
CA VAL A 173 5.03 -3.01 -4.90
C VAL A 173 5.90 -3.62 -6.00
N ILE A 174 6.20 -2.85 -7.04
CA ILE A 174 6.99 -3.30 -8.19
C ILE A 174 8.23 -2.43 -8.31
N ASN A 175 9.39 -3.06 -8.44
CA ASN A 175 10.59 -2.39 -8.93
C ASN A 175 10.47 -2.22 -10.44
N ARG A 176 10.32 -1.00 -10.90
CA ARG A 176 10.10 -0.67 -12.32
C ARG A 176 11.31 -0.92 -13.23
N LYS A 177 12.52 -0.97 -12.66
CA LYS A 177 13.74 -1.26 -13.42
C LYS A 177 13.97 -2.74 -13.62
N THR A 178 13.69 -3.54 -12.60
CA THR A 178 13.97 -4.99 -12.62
C THR A 178 12.72 -5.81 -12.93
N GLY A 179 11.52 -5.25 -12.80
CA GLY A 179 10.27 -5.99 -12.87
C GLY A 179 10.00 -6.83 -11.62
N GLU A 180 10.87 -6.77 -10.62
CA GLU A 180 10.72 -7.51 -9.37
C GLU A 180 9.45 -7.06 -8.65
N ILE A 181 8.56 -8.00 -8.40
CA ILE A 181 7.40 -7.80 -7.56
C ILE A 181 7.84 -8.11 -6.13
N LEU A 182 8.00 -7.06 -5.35
CA LEU A 182 8.10 -7.19 -3.91
C LEU A 182 6.69 -7.53 -3.43
N GLY A 183 6.37 -8.81 -3.40
CA GLY A 183 5.13 -9.51 -3.09
C GLY A 183 3.88 -8.66 -2.81
N PRO A 184 2.71 -9.24 -2.62
CA PRO A 184 1.86 -8.55 -1.71
C PRO A 184 2.75 -8.40 -0.47
N VAL A 185 3.20 -7.21 -0.16
CA VAL A 185 3.34 -6.88 1.25
C VAL A 185 1.89 -7.01 1.73
N VAL A 186 1.48 -8.27 1.85
CA VAL A 186 0.45 -8.64 2.78
C VAL A 186 1.13 -8.31 4.09
N VAL A 187 1.06 -7.05 4.47
CA VAL A 187 0.81 -6.79 5.86
C VAL A 187 -0.61 -7.33 6.01
N LEU A 188 -0.70 -8.63 6.08
CA LEU A 188 -1.61 -9.19 7.02
C LEU A 188 -1.45 -8.25 8.20
N ALA A 189 -2.51 -7.54 8.61
CA ALA A 189 -2.64 -7.18 10.01
C ALA A 189 -2.16 -8.44 10.70
N GLU A 190 -0.90 -8.40 11.09
CA GLU A 190 -0.11 -9.58 11.38
C GLU A 190 -1.00 -10.47 12.23
N GLN A 191 -1.50 -11.53 11.66
CA GLN A 191 -1.50 -12.73 12.43
C GLN A 191 -0.02 -13.12 12.48
N GLN A 192 0.77 -12.24 13.16
CA GLN A 192 2.15 -12.57 13.50
C GLN A 192 2.07 -13.93 14.13
N LEU A 193 2.90 -14.83 13.61
CA LEU A 193 3.05 -16.09 14.33
C LEU A 193 3.33 -15.74 15.78
N THR A 194 2.48 -16.19 16.68
CA THR A 194 2.71 -16.02 18.11
C THR A 194 4.09 -16.57 18.47
N LYS A 195 4.66 -16.16 19.59
CA LYS A 195 5.94 -16.73 20.06
C LYS A 195 5.91 -18.26 20.01
N ARG A 196 4.76 -18.85 20.37
CA ARG A 196 4.57 -20.31 20.39
C ARG A 196 4.53 -20.92 18.98
N GLU A 197 3.91 -20.25 18.03
CA GLU A 197 3.87 -20.70 16.63
C GLU A 197 5.24 -20.59 15.97
N LYS A 198 6.01 -19.53 16.25
CA LYS A 198 7.41 -19.40 15.80
C LYS A 198 8.29 -20.51 16.36
N GLU A 199 8.16 -20.82 17.63
CA GLU A 199 8.89 -21.90 18.29
C GLU A 199 8.56 -23.27 17.66
N ILE A 200 7.28 -23.55 17.42
CA ILE A 200 6.84 -24.78 16.76
C ILE A 200 7.36 -24.84 15.33
N LEU A 201 7.28 -23.77 14.56
CA LEU A 201 7.75 -23.73 13.18
C LEU A 201 9.26 -23.92 13.11
N THR A 202 10.02 -23.36 14.04
CA THR A 202 11.46 -23.58 14.18
C THR A 202 11.80 -25.05 14.44
N LEU A 203 11.08 -25.70 15.33
CA LEU A 203 11.28 -27.12 15.61
C LEU A 203 10.93 -28.01 14.41
N ILE A 204 9.88 -27.66 13.66
CA ILE A 204 9.53 -28.36 12.42
C ILE A 204 10.65 -28.22 11.38
N ARG A 205 11.21 -27.01 11.21
CA ARG A 205 12.38 -26.77 10.35
C ARG A 205 13.59 -27.63 10.71
N GLN A 206 13.78 -27.85 12.01
CA GLN A 206 14.84 -28.74 12.54
C GLN A 206 14.54 -30.24 12.34
N GLY A 207 13.39 -30.58 11.75
CA GLY A 207 13.02 -31.97 11.45
C GLY A 207 12.23 -32.69 12.56
N PHE A 208 11.84 -32.01 13.65
CA PHE A 208 11.08 -32.63 14.72
C PHE A 208 9.63 -32.96 14.29
N LEU A 209 9.20 -34.18 14.59
CA LEU A 209 7.83 -34.62 14.38
C LEU A 209 6.87 -34.01 15.42
N SER A 210 5.56 -33.92 15.10
CA SER A 210 4.56 -33.33 16.01
C SER A 210 4.55 -34.00 17.41
N LYS A 211 4.86 -35.29 17.50
CA LYS A 211 4.96 -36.03 18.76
C LYS A 211 6.15 -35.56 19.61
N GLU A 212 7.28 -35.34 18.97
CA GLU A 212 8.51 -34.90 19.64
C GLU A 212 8.40 -33.44 20.08
N ILE A 213 7.76 -32.59 19.25
CA ILE A 213 7.44 -31.21 19.60
C ILE A 213 6.50 -31.16 20.80
N ALA A 214 5.46 -32.00 20.81
CA ALA A 214 4.52 -32.12 21.90
C ALA A 214 5.24 -32.44 23.21
N TYR A 215 6.12 -33.45 23.20
CA TYR A 215 6.94 -33.81 24.34
C TYR A 215 7.86 -32.67 24.79
N LYS A 216 8.62 -32.09 23.85
CA LYS A 216 9.60 -31.03 24.10
C LYS A 216 8.99 -29.76 24.67
N LEU A 217 7.77 -29.45 24.26
CA LEU A 217 7.06 -28.22 24.62
C LEU A 217 6.01 -28.42 25.71
N ASN A 218 5.90 -29.63 26.26
CA ASN A 218 4.90 -30.06 27.23
C ASN A 218 3.45 -29.74 26.82
N LEU A 219 3.12 -30.12 25.56
CA LEU A 219 1.80 -29.93 24.95
C LEU A 219 1.21 -31.29 24.56
N SER A 220 -0.11 -31.28 24.24
CA SER A 220 -0.71 -32.41 23.54
C SER A 220 -0.35 -32.39 22.05
N ILE A 221 -0.32 -33.56 21.42
CA ILE A 221 -0.15 -33.66 19.94
C ILE A 221 -1.26 -32.90 19.23
N TYR A 222 -2.47 -32.91 19.76
CA TYR A 222 -3.62 -32.18 19.26
C TYR A 222 -3.35 -30.66 19.26
N THR A 223 -2.79 -30.13 20.34
CA THR A 223 -2.44 -28.72 20.46
C THR A 223 -1.37 -28.32 19.43
N VAL A 224 -0.34 -29.16 19.25
CA VAL A 224 0.69 -28.93 18.22
C VAL A 224 0.09 -28.91 16.81
N ASN A 225 -0.81 -29.85 16.51
CA ASN A 225 -1.49 -29.89 15.22
C ASN A 225 -2.40 -28.68 14.98
N ASN A 226 -3.05 -28.15 16.02
CA ASN A 226 -3.82 -26.91 15.91
C ASN A 226 -2.90 -25.72 15.64
N HIS A 227 -1.76 -25.60 16.29
CA HIS A 227 -0.77 -24.56 15.96
C HIS A 227 -0.27 -24.69 14.52
N ARG A 228 -0.02 -25.92 14.03
CA ARG A 228 0.37 -26.14 12.62
C ARG A 228 -0.70 -25.64 11.65
N LYS A 229 -1.98 -25.94 11.90
CA LYS A 229 -3.10 -25.41 11.09
C LYS A 229 -3.14 -23.88 11.13
N ASN A 230 -2.98 -23.28 12.30
CA ASN A 230 -2.97 -21.84 12.47
C ASN A 230 -1.78 -21.18 11.75
N ILE A 231 -0.59 -21.81 11.80
CA ILE A 231 0.60 -21.36 11.05
C ILE A 231 0.31 -21.33 9.53
N LEU A 232 -0.25 -22.42 8.98
CA LEU A 232 -0.59 -22.49 7.56
C LEU A 232 -1.61 -21.42 7.18
N ALA A 233 -2.66 -21.24 7.97
CA ALA A 233 -3.68 -20.22 7.77
C ALA A 233 -3.09 -18.81 7.87
N LYS A 234 -2.28 -18.54 8.90
CA LYS A 234 -1.64 -17.24 9.11
C LYS A 234 -0.63 -16.88 8.03
N LEU A 235 0.11 -17.86 7.54
CA LEU A 235 1.05 -17.66 6.44
C LEU A 235 0.39 -17.79 5.06
N ASN A 236 -0.91 -18.11 4.99
CA ASN A 236 -1.66 -18.32 3.75
C ASN A 236 -0.92 -19.26 2.77
N VAL A 237 -0.60 -20.46 3.24
CA VAL A 237 0.13 -21.49 2.47
C VAL A 237 -0.55 -22.84 2.62
N GLY A 238 -0.34 -23.73 1.62
CA GLY A 238 -1.00 -25.03 1.58
C GLY A 238 -0.32 -26.13 2.40
N ASN A 239 0.98 -25.98 2.68
CA ASN A 239 1.76 -27.00 3.38
C ASN A 239 2.90 -26.40 4.22
N ILE A 240 3.52 -27.25 5.04
CA ILE A 240 4.50 -26.80 6.03
C ILE A 240 5.84 -26.43 5.40
N ILE A 241 6.20 -26.98 4.26
CA ILE A 241 7.42 -26.64 3.53
C ILE A 241 7.30 -25.22 2.98
N GLU A 242 6.17 -24.89 2.40
CA GLU A 242 5.86 -23.52 1.98
C GLU A 242 5.86 -22.56 3.16
N ALA A 243 5.35 -22.99 4.34
CA ALA A 243 5.35 -22.17 5.55
C ALA A 243 6.78 -21.82 6.01
N ILE A 244 7.70 -22.79 5.98
CA ILE A 244 9.10 -22.61 6.33
C ILE A 244 9.77 -21.63 5.35
N ASN A 245 9.67 -21.89 4.03
CA ASN A 245 10.27 -21.07 3.00
C ASN A 245 9.77 -19.61 3.08
N LYS A 246 8.47 -19.43 3.32
CA LYS A 246 7.87 -18.11 3.46
C LYS A 246 8.33 -17.39 4.73
N ALA A 247 8.43 -18.11 5.84
CA ALA A 247 8.90 -17.54 7.11
C ALA A 247 10.39 -17.14 7.06
N GLU A 248 11.23 -17.87 6.34
CA GLU A 248 12.63 -17.54 6.10
C GLU A 248 12.77 -16.32 5.18
N SER A 249 12.07 -16.31 4.03
CA SER A 249 12.12 -15.20 3.09
C SER A 249 11.56 -13.89 3.66
N SER A 250 10.68 -13.99 4.65
CA SER A 250 10.07 -12.83 5.34
C SER A 250 10.82 -12.43 6.62
N GLY A 251 11.96 -13.07 6.96
CA GLY A 251 12.73 -12.78 8.19
C GLY A 251 12.00 -13.13 9.50
N ILE A 252 10.98 -13.98 9.44
CA ILE A 252 10.24 -14.47 10.63
C ILE A 252 11.04 -15.55 11.34
N LEU A 253 11.77 -16.37 10.57
CA LEU A 253 12.73 -17.36 11.03
C LEU A 253 14.13 -16.98 10.53
N TYR A 254 15.12 -17.18 11.39
CA TYR A 254 16.55 -16.98 11.11
C TYR A 254 17.27 -18.32 11.09
#